data_eb1e1aae9a7701a4a527dfc8c874ab5a
#
_entry.id   eb1e1aae9a7701a4a527dfc8c874ab5a
#
_cell.length_a   1.000
_cell.length_b   1.000
_cell.length_c   1.000
_cell.angle_alpha   90.00
_cell.angle_beta   90.00
_cell.angle_gamma   90.00
#
_symmetry.space_group_name_H-M   'P 1'
#
loop_
_entity.id
_entity.type
_entity.pdbx_description
1 polymer ?
#
loop_
_entity_poly.entity_id
_entity_poly.type
_entity_poly.pdbx_seq_one_letter_code
_entity_poly.pdbx_strand_id
1 'polypeptide(L)'
;MLFVDEAYTLAGGSENDFGREAIDTLLKAMEDLRDRLAVIVAGYPDEMNRFLTSNPGLASRFNRTIEFDDYSPEELLEIFEAMIRDGGYQLTVEARERAAQLFAIAYASRTASFGNGRFVRNQFERTQEGHANRVGLVLNPTELDLAMILAADLG
;
A
#
# COMPACT_ATOMS: atom_id res chain seq x y z
N MET A 1 4.92 -20.69 5.63
CA MET A 1 4.38 -19.81 4.61
C MET A 1 5.51 -18.96 4.03
N LEU A 2 5.59 -18.84 2.72
CA LEU A 2 6.52 -17.97 2.00
C LEU A 2 5.70 -16.87 1.28
N PHE A 3 6.07 -15.61 1.46
CA PHE A 3 5.52 -14.48 0.75
C PHE A 3 6.62 -13.84 -0.10
N VAL A 4 6.35 -13.65 -1.39
CA VAL A 4 7.28 -13.02 -2.34
C VAL A 4 6.58 -11.80 -2.95
N ASP A 5 7.03 -10.62 -2.55
CA ASP A 5 6.54 -9.35 -3.12
C ASP A 5 7.28 -9.05 -4.42
N GLU A 6 6.57 -8.38 -5.35
CA GLU A 6 7.09 -8.07 -6.70
C GLU A 6 7.74 -9.27 -7.39
N ALA A 7 7.08 -10.45 -7.30
CA ALA A 7 7.64 -11.74 -7.75
C ALA A 7 8.05 -11.76 -9.23
N TYR A 8 7.48 -10.88 -10.06
CA TYR A 8 7.84 -10.71 -11.47
C TYR A 8 9.30 -10.29 -11.67
N THR A 9 9.93 -9.70 -10.65
CA THR A 9 11.36 -9.35 -10.70
C THR A 9 12.24 -10.58 -10.87
N LEU A 10 11.79 -11.77 -10.45
CA LEU A 10 12.50 -13.03 -10.66
C LEU A 10 12.55 -13.47 -12.12
N ALA A 11 11.65 -12.96 -12.98
CA ALA A 11 11.61 -13.30 -14.41
C ALA A 11 12.26 -12.21 -15.30
N GLY A 12 12.72 -11.09 -14.73
CA GLY A 12 13.17 -9.91 -15.49
C GLY A 12 14.65 -9.84 -15.81
N GLY A 13 15.45 -10.86 -15.50
CA GLY A 13 16.90 -10.78 -15.58
C GLY A 13 17.53 -11.19 -16.90
N SER A 14 18.83 -10.86 -17.07
CA SER A 14 19.68 -11.28 -18.17
C SER A 14 20.07 -12.78 -18.07
N GLU A 15 20.64 -13.37 -19.15
CA GLU A 15 21.00 -14.81 -19.23
C GLU A 15 21.88 -15.36 -18.06
N ASN A 16 22.44 -14.50 -17.23
CA ASN A 16 23.24 -14.84 -16.05
C ASN A 16 22.52 -14.54 -14.73
N ASP A 17 21.21 -14.40 -14.73
CA ASP A 17 20.44 -14.02 -13.57
C ASP A 17 20.04 -15.25 -12.74
N PHE A 18 20.24 -15.19 -11.43
CA PHE A 18 19.79 -16.17 -10.44
C PHE A 18 18.24 -16.28 -10.33
N GLY A 19 17.50 -15.39 -10.99
CA GLY A 19 16.04 -15.40 -10.98
C GLY A 19 15.44 -16.70 -11.51
N ARG A 20 15.98 -17.23 -12.60
CA ARG A 20 15.52 -18.50 -13.17
C ARG A 20 15.79 -19.68 -12.25
N GLU A 21 16.98 -19.71 -11.64
CA GLU A 21 17.35 -20.74 -10.65
C GLU A 21 16.46 -20.65 -9.39
N ALA A 22 16.13 -19.42 -8.97
CA ALA A 22 15.20 -19.18 -7.85
C ALA A 22 13.79 -19.68 -8.17
N ILE A 23 13.27 -19.45 -9.40
CA ILE A 23 11.98 -19.96 -9.85
C ILE A 23 11.99 -21.51 -9.85
N ASP A 24 13.00 -22.14 -10.42
CA ASP A 24 13.10 -23.60 -10.48
C ASP A 24 13.19 -24.22 -9.06
N THR A 25 13.93 -23.57 -8.17
CA THR A 25 14.02 -23.95 -6.74
C THR A 25 12.69 -23.81 -6.03
N LEU A 26 11.98 -22.70 -6.27
CA LEU A 26 10.66 -22.46 -5.71
C LEU A 26 9.65 -23.50 -6.17
N LEU A 27 9.62 -23.80 -7.46
CA LEU A 27 8.71 -24.81 -8.05
C LEU A 27 8.98 -26.20 -7.47
N LYS A 28 10.25 -26.56 -7.29
CA LYS A 28 10.63 -27.81 -6.64
C LYS A 28 10.20 -27.84 -5.17
N ALA A 29 10.43 -26.77 -4.41
CA ALA A 29 10.02 -26.68 -3.01
C ALA A 29 8.49 -26.77 -2.86
N MET A 30 7.71 -26.18 -3.79
CA MET A 30 6.25 -26.26 -3.80
C MET A 30 5.76 -27.70 -4.04
N GLU A 31 6.49 -28.49 -4.82
CA GLU A 31 6.17 -29.92 -5.03
C GLU A 31 6.56 -30.76 -3.83
N ASP A 32 7.80 -30.65 -3.39
CA ASP A 32 8.36 -31.48 -2.33
C ASP A 32 7.70 -31.23 -0.95
N LEU A 33 7.20 -30.00 -0.73
CA LEU A 33 6.62 -29.56 0.53
C LEU A 33 5.12 -29.19 0.42
N ARG A 34 4.41 -29.71 -0.57
CA ARG A 34 3.02 -29.34 -0.89
C ARG A 34 2.06 -29.34 0.30
N ASP A 35 2.27 -30.23 1.28
CA ASP A 35 1.42 -30.35 2.47
C ASP A 35 1.80 -29.39 3.61
N ARG A 36 2.95 -28.70 3.48
CA ARG A 36 3.53 -27.88 4.56
C ARG A 36 3.94 -26.47 4.14
N LEU A 37 3.96 -26.18 2.83
CA LEU A 37 4.36 -24.90 2.28
C LEU A 37 3.19 -24.25 1.56
N ALA A 38 2.75 -23.12 2.09
CA ALA A 38 1.92 -22.18 1.36
C ALA A 38 2.82 -21.08 0.77
N VAL A 39 2.66 -20.80 -0.52
CA VAL A 39 3.39 -19.74 -1.22
C VAL A 39 2.38 -18.71 -1.71
N ILE A 40 2.66 -17.45 -1.42
CA ILE A 40 1.91 -16.30 -1.90
C ILE A 40 2.91 -15.43 -2.69
N VAL A 41 2.56 -15.12 -3.93
CA VAL A 41 3.30 -14.18 -4.78
C VAL A 41 2.43 -12.96 -5.01
N ALA A 42 3.02 -11.77 -4.93
CA ALA A 42 2.32 -10.51 -5.12
C ALA A 42 3.03 -9.63 -6.15
N GLY A 43 2.28 -8.74 -6.77
CA GLY A 43 2.79 -7.77 -7.73
C GLY A 43 1.67 -7.13 -8.53
N TYR A 44 2.02 -6.24 -9.44
CA TYR A 44 1.07 -5.59 -10.33
C TYR A 44 0.46 -6.58 -11.33
N PRO A 45 -0.85 -6.45 -11.67
CA PRO A 45 -1.57 -7.46 -12.46
C PRO A 45 -0.90 -7.80 -13.79
N ASP A 46 -0.50 -6.81 -14.58
CA ASP A 46 0.10 -7.02 -15.90
C ASP A 46 1.47 -7.71 -15.81
N GLU A 47 2.30 -7.31 -14.86
CA GLU A 47 3.60 -7.92 -14.59
C GLU A 47 3.44 -9.34 -14.06
N MET A 48 2.48 -9.58 -13.17
CA MET A 48 2.18 -10.92 -12.63
C MET A 48 1.66 -11.85 -13.72
N ASN A 49 0.85 -11.39 -14.65
CA ASN A 49 0.41 -12.18 -15.79
C ASN A 49 1.60 -12.60 -16.67
N ARG A 50 2.53 -11.70 -16.94
CA ARG A 50 3.78 -12.02 -17.69
C ARG A 50 4.64 -13.01 -16.91
N PHE A 51 4.79 -12.80 -15.60
CA PHE A 51 5.53 -13.71 -14.72
C PHE A 51 4.96 -15.12 -14.74
N LEU A 52 3.67 -15.28 -14.54
CA LEU A 52 3.02 -16.59 -14.52
C LEU A 52 3.08 -17.30 -15.89
N THR A 53 3.01 -16.55 -16.99
CA THR A 53 3.10 -17.11 -18.35
C THR A 53 4.53 -17.38 -18.80
N SER A 54 5.55 -16.82 -18.13
CA SER A 54 6.96 -17.03 -18.48
C SER A 54 7.44 -18.47 -18.26
N ASN A 55 6.76 -19.24 -17.39
CA ASN A 55 7.11 -20.62 -17.07
C ASN A 55 5.83 -21.45 -16.85
N PRO A 56 5.64 -22.55 -17.63
CA PRO A 56 4.46 -23.43 -17.48
C PRO A 56 4.30 -24.01 -16.08
N GLY A 57 5.41 -24.20 -15.34
CA GLY A 57 5.41 -24.66 -13.97
C GLY A 57 4.79 -23.65 -13.00
N LEU A 58 4.98 -22.33 -13.23
CA LEU A 58 4.33 -21.28 -12.45
C LEU A 58 2.82 -21.29 -12.67
N ALA A 59 2.39 -21.26 -13.93
CA ALA A 59 0.96 -21.25 -14.28
C ALA A 59 0.20 -22.46 -13.69
N SER A 60 0.84 -23.64 -13.62
CA SER A 60 0.20 -24.85 -13.09
C SER A 60 0.08 -24.88 -11.56
N ARG A 61 0.93 -24.15 -10.84
CA ARG A 61 0.98 -24.15 -9.38
C ARG A 61 0.27 -22.96 -8.74
N PHE A 62 0.27 -21.80 -9.40
CA PHE A 62 -0.47 -20.62 -8.98
C PHE A 62 -1.84 -20.56 -9.65
N ASN A 63 -2.77 -21.35 -9.14
CA ASN A 63 -4.11 -21.53 -9.72
C ASN A 63 -5.17 -20.63 -9.05
N ARG A 64 -4.79 -19.81 -8.10
CA ARG A 64 -5.69 -18.90 -7.40
C ARG A 64 -5.12 -17.48 -7.42
N THR A 65 -5.87 -16.56 -7.99
CA THR A 65 -5.59 -15.13 -8.00
C THR A 65 -6.56 -14.41 -7.05
N ILE A 66 -6.05 -13.47 -6.30
CA ILE A 66 -6.83 -12.53 -5.48
C ILE A 66 -6.46 -11.14 -5.99
N GLU A 67 -7.45 -10.45 -6.54
CA GLU A 67 -7.30 -9.08 -7.00
C GLU A 67 -7.70 -8.12 -5.88
N PHE A 68 -6.97 -7.03 -5.77
CA PHE A 68 -7.24 -5.92 -4.86
C PHE A 68 -7.51 -4.69 -5.70
N ASP A 69 -8.76 -4.29 -5.74
CA ASP A 69 -9.18 -3.06 -6.42
C ASP A 69 -8.64 -1.82 -5.71
N ASP A 70 -8.62 -0.70 -6.43
CA ASP A 70 -8.34 0.60 -5.82
C ASP A 70 -9.42 0.94 -4.78
N TYR A 71 -9.00 1.44 -3.64
CA TYR A 71 -9.92 1.98 -2.64
C TYR A 71 -10.69 3.17 -3.19
N SER A 72 -11.99 3.24 -2.93
CA SER A 72 -12.82 4.40 -3.22
C SER A 72 -12.37 5.63 -2.40
N PRO A 73 -12.79 6.84 -2.77
CA PRO A 73 -12.50 8.05 -1.98
C PRO A 73 -12.98 7.93 -0.53
N GLU A 74 -14.12 7.30 -0.30
CA GLU A 74 -14.70 7.06 1.02
C GLU A 74 -13.82 6.09 1.84
N GLU A 75 -13.36 4.99 1.23
CA GLU A 75 -12.48 4.02 1.89
C GLU A 75 -11.10 4.63 2.19
N LEU A 76 -10.55 5.46 1.28
CA LEU A 76 -9.31 6.20 1.54
C LEU A 76 -9.45 7.15 2.74
N LEU A 77 -10.61 7.83 2.86
CA LEU A 77 -10.91 8.67 4.01
C LEU A 77 -11.02 7.85 5.29
N GLU A 78 -11.69 6.70 5.27
CA GLU A 78 -11.80 5.80 6.44
C GLU A 78 -10.43 5.31 6.92
N ILE A 79 -9.53 4.95 5.98
CA ILE A 79 -8.15 4.57 6.31
C ILE A 79 -7.42 5.74 6.95
N PHE A 80 -7.57 6.95 6.41
CA PHE A 80 -6.95 8.15 6.97
C PHE A 80 -7.46 8.44 8.39
N GLU A 81 -8.78 8.40 8.60
CA GLU A 81 -9.40 8.58 9.91
C GLU A 81 -8.94 7.54 10.94
N ALA A 82 -8.73 6.29 10.49
CA ALA A 82 -8.16 5.24 11.35
C ALA A 82 -6.72 5.61 11.77
N MET A 83 -5.87 6.04 10.83
CA MET A 83 -4.49 6.46 11.13
C MET A 83 -4.46 7.67 12.07
N ILE A 84 -5.36 8.64 11.89
CA ILE A 84 -5.51 9.80 12.78
C ILE A 84 -5.84 9.35 14.20
N ARG A 85 -6.82 8.47 14.38
CA ARG A 85 -7.20 7.94 15.72
C ARG A 85 -6.07 7.15 16.36
N ASP A 86 -5.43 6.26 15.60
CA ASP A 86 -4.33 5.42 16.09
C ASP A 86 -3.11 6.26 16.49
N GLY A 87 -2.91 7.41 15.81
CA GLY A 87 -1.91 8.41 16.17
C GLY A 87 -2.27 9.29 17.39
N GLY A 88 -3.47 9.11 17.97
CA GLY A 88 -3.93 9.90 19.11
C GLY A 88 -4.51 11.27 18.74
N TYR A 89 -4.78 11.51 17.46
CA TYR A 89 -5.32 12.78 16.96
C TYR A 89 -6.84 12.72 16.74
N GLN A 90 -7.43 13.90 16.56
CA GLN A 90 -8.82 14.10 16.18
C GLN A 90 -8.91 15.13 15.05
N LEU A 91 -9.79 14.89 14.08
CA LEU A 91 -10.03 15.85 13.00
C LEU A 91 -11.14 16.84 13.41
N THR A 92 -10.96 18.11 13.07
CA THR A 92 -12.12 19.02 13.00
C THR A 92 -13.01 18.65 11.83
N VAL A 93 -14.26 19.15 11.82
CA VAL A 93 -15.21 18.92 10.72
C VAL A 93 -14.61 19.42 9.41
N GLU A 94 -14.01 20.61 9.40
CA GLU A 94 -13.38 21.22 8.23
C GLU A 94 -12.15 20.43 7.76
N ALA A 95 -11.36 19.87 8.69
CA ALA A 95 -10.24 19.01 8.35
C ALA A 95 -10.70 17.72 7.68
N ARG A 96 -11.76 17.11 8.18
CA ARG A 96 -12.38 15.92 7.58
C ARG A 96 -12.91 16.20 6.18
N GLU A 97 -13.63 17.31 5.99
CA GLU A 97 -14.14 17.72 4.67
C GLU A 97 -13.00 17.99 3.68
N ARG A 98 -11.93 18.63 4.14
CA ARG A 98 -10.73 18.88 3.33
C ARG A 98 -10.05 17.56 2.92
N ALA A 99 -9.92 16.59 3.82
CA ALA A 99 -9.38 15.27 3.53
C ALA A 99 -10.25 14.53 2.49
N ALA A 100 -11.58 14.55 2.65
CA ALA A 100 -12.50 13.93 1.70
C ALA A 100 -12.35 14.51 0.28
N GLN A 101 -12.25 15.83 0.15
CA GLN A 101 -12.00 16.49 -1.13
C GLN A 101 -10.66 16.09 -1.75
N LEU A 102 -9.59 16.03 -0.93
CA LEU A 102 -8.26 15.64 -1.37
C LEU A 102 -8.27 14.20 -1.93
N PHE A 103 -8.89 13.26 -1.24
CA PHE A 103 -8.98 11.87 -1.69
C PHE A 103 -9.86 11.72 -2.94
N ALA A 104 -10.95 12.48 -3.05
CA ALA A 104 -11.78 12.49 -4.25
C ALA A 104 -11.00 12.99 -5.48
N ILE A 105 -10.21 14.06 -5.34
CA ILE A 105 -9.38 14.60 -6.42
C ILE A 105 -8.28 13.59 -6.80
N ALA A 106 -7.59 13.02 -5.81
CA ALA A 106 -6.53 12.04 -6.04
C ALA A 106 -7.06 10.79 -6.77
N TYR A 107 -8.22 10.30 -6.36
CA TYR A 107 -8.87 9.17 -7.02
C TYR A 107 -9.31 9.49 -8.45
N ALA A 108 -9.88 10.66 -8.69
CA ALA A 108 -10.31 11.09 -10.03
C ALA A 108 -9.14 11.25 -11.01
N SER A 109 -7.96 11.64 -10.51
CA SER A 109 -6.73 11.83 -11.30
C SER A 109 -5.77 10.65 -11.27
N ARG A 110 -6.19 9.50 -10.69
CA ARG A 110 -5.31 8.35 -10.51
C ARG A 110 -4.85 7.73 -11.83
N THR A 111 -3.69 7.14 -11.78
CA THR A 111 -3.09 6.35 -12.85
C THR A 111 -2.91 4.90 -12.40
N ALA A 112 -2.45 4.02 -13.28
CA ALA A 112 -2.13 2.62 -12.94
C ALA A 112 -1.11 2.46 -11.79
N SER A 113 -0.35 3.52 -11.46
CA SER A 113 0.61 3.56 -10.34
C SER A 113 0.03 4.23 -9.09
N PHE A 114 -1.28 4.36 -8.98
CA PHE A 114 -1.89 4.99 -7.80
C PHE A 114 -1.53 4.24 -6.52
N GLY A 115 -1.04 4.98 -5.54
CA GLY A 115 -0.45 4.41 -4.32
C GLY A 115 -1.45 3.88 -3.30
N ASN A 116 -2.78 4.05 -3.51
CA ASN A 116 -3.83 3.57 -2.60
C ASN A 116 -3.51 3.87 -1.11
N GLY A 117 -3.42 2.86 -0.26
CA GLY A 117 -3.09 3.02 1.16
C GLY A 117 -1.73 3.67 1.42
N ARG A 118 -0.75 3.54 0.51
CA ARG A 118 0.53 4.26 0.59
C ARG A 118 0.32 5.76 0.39
N PHE A 119 -0.57 6.15 -0.54
CA PHE A 119 -0.94 7.56 -0.73
C PHE A 119 -1.56 8.14 0.56
N VAL A 120 -2.47 7.41 1.20
CA VAL A 120 -3.09 7.82 2.48
C VAL A 120 -2.05 7.96 3.58
N ARG A 121 -1.12 7.02 3.69
CA ARG A 121 -0.01 7.08 4.68
C ARG A 121 0.84 8.32 4.46
N ASN A 122 1.26 8.60 3.24
CA ASN A 122 2.03 9.79 2.92
C ASN A 122 1.27 11.08 3.27
N GLN A 123 -0.04 11.10 3.04
CA GLN A 123 -0.88 12.24 3.43
C GLN A 123 -0.98 12.38 4.95
N PHE A 124 -1.10 11.27 5.68
CA PHE A 124 -1.09 11.28 7.14
C PHE A 124 0.23 11.85 7.69
N GLU A 125 1.37 11.41 7.17
CA GLU A 125 2.69 11.90 7.57
C GLU A 125 2.82 13.42 7.33
N ARG A 126 2.39 13.90 6.15
CA ARG A 126 2.37 15.35 5.85
C ARG A 126 1.44 16.13 6.79
N THR A 127 0.31 15.55 7.14
CA THR A 127 -0.64 16.16 8.09
C THR A 127 -0.03 16.27 9.48
N GLN A 128 0.72 15.24 9.93
CA GLN A 128 1.46 15.30 11.19
C GLN A 128 2.54 16.39 11.17
N GLU A 129 3.27 16.54 10.06
CA GLU A 129 4.25 17.63 9.90
C GLU A 129 3.60 19.01 9.95
N GLY A 130 2.46 19.19 9.23
CA GLY A 130 1.68 20.44 9.25
C GLY A 130 1.21 20.79 10.66
N HIS A 131 0.64 19.81 11.37
CA HIS A 131 0.21 19.95 12.75
C HIS A 131 1.37 20.32 13.67
N ALA A 132 2.50 19.59 13.59
CA ALA A 132 3.67 19.85 14.43
C ALA A 132 4.23 21.27 14.20
N ASN A 133 4.29 21.71 12.93
CA ASN A 133 4.72 23.06 12.58
C ASN A 133 3.79 24.14 13.16
N ARG A 134 2.47 23.93 13.08
CA ARG A 134 1.48 24.87 13.64
C ARG A 134 1.57 24.93 15.16
N VAL A 135 1.59 23.78 15.84
CA VAL A 135 1.60 23.71 17.31
C VAL A 135 2.93 24.20 17.88
N GLY A 136 4.04 23.98 17.16
CA GLY A 136 5.36 24.49 17.56
C GLY A 136 5.47 26.02 17.64
N LEU A 137 4.52 26.75 17.04
CA LEU A 137 4.42 28.21 17.12
C LEU A 137 3.53 28.68 18.28
N VAL A 138 2.82 27.78 18.95
CA VAL A 138 1.92 28.13 20.06
C VAL A 138 2.70 28.18 21.37
N LEU A 139 2.64 29.31 22.05
CA LEU A 139 3.19 29.45 23.42
C LEU A 139 2.26 28.72 24.39
N ASN A 140 2.76 27.65 25.03
CA ASN A 140 2.01 26.82 25.98
C ASN A 140 0.78 26.14 25.32
N PRO A 141 0.96 25.19 24.38
CA PRO A 141 -0.13 24.49 23.75
C PRO A 141 -0.93 23.68 24.78
N THR A 142 -2.24 23.70 24.63
CA THR A 142 -3.17 22.90 25.44
C THR A 142 -3.18 21.44 24.94
N GLU A 143 -3.73 20.51 25.74
CA GLU A 143 -3.96 19.13 25.28
C GLU A 143 -4.83 19.08 24.01
N LEU A 144 -5.79 20.01 23.89
CA LEU A 144 -6.63 20.12 22.71
C LEU A 144 -5.80 20.58 21.48
N ASP A 145 -4.91 21.55 21.62
CA ASP A 145 -4.02 21.98 20.54
C ASP A 145 -3.12 20.85 20.05
N LEU A 146 -2.67 19.99 20.96
CA LEU A 146 -1.82 18.83 20.69
C LEU A 146 -2.59 17.69 20.01
N ALA A 147 -3.90 17.56 20.25
CA ALA A 147 -4.70 16.47 19.73
C ALA A 147 -5.47 16.83 18.42
N MET A 148 -5.78 18.11 18.19
CA MET A 148 -6.66 18.52 17.10
C MET A 148 -5.91 18.83 15.80
N ILE A 149 -6.28 18.12 14.75
CA ILE A 149 -5.88 18.38 13.37
C ILE A 149 -6.86 19.36 12.74
N LEU A 150 -6.34 20.45 12.21
CA LEU A 150 -7.11 21.48 11.49
C LEU A 150 -6.99 21.30 9.97
N ALA A 151 -7.90 21.89 9.20
CA ALA A 151 -7.85 21.86 7.74
C ALA A 151 -6.52 22.41 7.17
N ALA A 152 -5.92 23.39 7.85
CA ALA A 152 -4.64 23.98 7.45
C ALA A 152 -3.45 22.99 7.57
N ASP A 153 -3.56 21.96 8.40
CA ASP A 153 -2.51 20.96 8.60
C ASP A 153 -2.41 19.95 7.44
N LEU A 154 -3.45 19.89 6.57
CA LEU A 154 -3.49 18.93 5.46
C LEU A 154 -2.77 19.41 4.17
N GLY A 155 -2.32 20.66 4.12
CA GLY A 155 -1.63 21.23 2.94
C GLY A 155 -2.58 21.71 1.86
#